data_8b5dbffce7c3432238af919bda803d09
#
_entry.id   8b5dbffce7c3432238af919bda803d09
#
_cell.length_a   1.000
_cell.length_b   1.000
_cell.length_c   1.000
_cell.angle_alpha   90.00
_cell.angle_beta   90.00
_cell.angle_gamma   90.00
#
_symmetry.space_group_name_H-M   'P 1'
#
loop_
_entity.id
_entity.type
_entity.pdbx_description
1 polymer ?
#
loop_
_entity_poly.entity_id
_entity_poly.type
_entity_poly.pdbx_seq_one_letter_code
_entity_poly.pdbx_strand_id
1 'polypeptide(L)'
;MKENIKKVLLLGSGALKIGEAGEFDYSGSQALKALKEEGIETILINPNIATVQTSEGVADQIYFLPVTPYFVEKVIQKERPEGIMLAFGGQTALNCGVALYKEGVLEKYNVKVLGTPVQAIMDTEDRELFVQKLNEINVKTIKSEAVENAEDARRAEIGRAHV
;
A
#
# COMPACT_ATOMS: atom_id res chain seq x y z
N MET A 1 -23.52 3.68 -10.17
CA MET A 1 -24.05 2.73 -9.18
C MET A 1 -23.08 2.69 -8.03
N LYS A 2 -23.51 2.96 -6.78
CA LYS A 2 -22.65 2.69 -5.61
C LYS A 2 -22.47 1.17 -5.55
N GLU A 3 -21.25 0.70 -5.72
CA GLU A 3 -20.95 -0.73 -5.54
C GLU A 3 -21.19 -1.07 -4.07
N ASN A 4 -21.97 -2.10 -3.84
CA ASN A 4 -22.36 -2.50 -2.48
C ASN A 4 -21.24 -3.39 -1.88
N ILE A 5 -20.14 -2.75 -1.46
CA ILE A 5 -19.03 -3.41 -0.78
C ILE A 5 -19.44 -3.62 0.68
N LYS A 6 -19.40 -4.86 1.14
CA LYS A 6 -19.83 -5.26 2.49
C LYS A 6 -18.67 -5.68 3.38
N LYS A 7 -17.58 -6.14 2.80
CA LYS A 7 -16.42 -6.67 3.54
C LYS A 7 -15.11 -6.17 2.92
N VAL A 8 -14.26 -5.58 3.76
CA VAL A 8 -12.99 -4.96 3.33
C VAL A 8 -11.83 -5.52 4.14
N LEU A 9 -10.76 -5.88 3.45
CA LEU A 9 -9.48 -6.24 4.03
C LEU A 9 -8.57 -5.01 4.07
N LEU A 10 -8.04 -4.67 5.24
CA LEU A 10 -7.04 -3.63 5.44
C LEU A 10 -5.69 -4.28 5.74
N LEU A 11 -4.66 -3.90 4.99
CA LEU A 11 -3.29 -4.27 5.29
C LEU A 11 -2.71 -3.24 6.25
N GLY A 12 -2.45 -3.68 7.48
CA GLY A 12 -1.94 -2.82 8.55
C GLY A 12 -0.44 -2.58 8.47
N SER A 13 0.05 -1.81 9.43
CA SER A 13 1.41 -1.26 9.44
C SER A 13 2.55 -2.28 9.56
N GLY A 14 2.24 -3.51 9.94
CA GLY A 14 3.26 -4.53 10.09
C GLY A 14 4.29 -4.22 11.19
N ALA A 15 5.50 -4.74 11.01
CA ALA A 15 6.63 -4.49 11.92
C ALA A 15 7.36 -3.21 11.48
N LEU A 16 6.82 -2.05 11.80
CA LEU A 16 7.47 -0.77 11.59
C LEU A 16 8.45 -0.43 12.72
N LYS A 17 9.43 0.42 12.43
CA LYS A 17 10.34 0.93 13.45
C LYS A 17 9.59 1.79 14.47
N ILE A 18 10.07 1.78 15.71
CA ILE A 18 9.57 2.67 16.76
C ILE A 18 9.69 4.12 16.27
N GLY A 19 8.59 4.86 16.29
CA GLY A 19 8.50 6.24 15.80
C GLY A 19 7.81 6.39 14.43
N GLU A 20 7.87 5.40 13.56
CA GLU A 20 7.12 5.39 12.28
C GLU A 20 5.71 4.81 12.44
N ALA A 21 5.50 4.00 13.48
CA ALA A 21 4.25 3.30 13.70
C ALA A 21 3.05 4.22 14.01
N GLY A 22 3.28 5.35 14.70
CA GLY A 22 2.21 6.20 15.20
C GLY A 22 1.30 6.78 14.12
N GLU A 23 1.86 7.19 12.98
CA GLU A 23 1.10 7.73 11.86
C GLU A 23 0.19 6.67 11.23
N PHE A 24 0.75 5.50 10.92
CA PHE A 24 -0.01 4.40 10.31
C PHE A 24 -1.00 3.78 11.29
N ASP A 25 -0.67 3.70 12.59
CA ASP A 25 -1.58 3.22 13.62
C ASP A 25 -2.81 4.10 13.72
N TYR A 26 -2.64 5.41 13.70
CA TYR A 26 -3.75 6.34 13.73
C TYR A 26 -4.59 6.27 12.44
N SER A 27 -3.97 6.42 11.28
CA SER A 27 -4.68 6.43 9.99
C SER A 27 -5.42 5.13 9.73
N GLY A 28 -4.78 3.98 10.00
CA GLY A 28 -5.40 2.66 9.85
C GLY A 28 -6.57 2.45 10.81
N SER A 29 -6.44 2.87 12.07
CA SER A 29 -7.53 2.79 13.05
C SER A 29 -8.71 3.67 12.66
N GLN A 30 -8.46 4.87 12.14
CA GLN A 30 -9.52 5.76 11.64
C GLN A 30 -10.21 5.18 10.40
N ALA A 31 -9.46 4.54 9.50
CA ALA A 31 -10.03 3.86 8.33
C ALA A 31 -10.95 2.70 8.75
N LEU A 32 -10.51 1.85 9.68
CA LEU A 32 -11.33 0.76 10.22
C LEU A 32 -12.59 1.29 10.89
N LYS A 33 -12.47 2.35 11.68
CA LYS A 33 -13.62 3.02 12.31
C LYS A 33 -14.61 3.54 11.28
N ALA A 34 -14.14 4.25 10.25
CA ALA A 34 -14.98 4.80 9.20
C ALA A 34 -15.72 3.69 8.42
N LEU A 35 -15.04 2.59 8.09
CA LEU A 35 -15.66 1.44 7.46
C LEU A 35 -16.79 0.83 8.31
N LYS A 36 -16.56 0.68 9.61
CA LYS A 36 -17.57 0.17 10.55
C LYS A 36 -18.78 1.12 10.69
N GLU A 37 -18.56 2.43 10.70
CA GLU A 37 -19.63 3.43 10.71
C GLU A 37 -20.50 3.36 9.44
N GLU A 38 -19.92 2.97 8.30
CA GLU A 38 -20.65 2.70 7.05
C GLU A 38 -21.28 1.29 6.99
N GLY A 39 -21.18 0.51 8.06
CA GLY A 39 -21.73 -0.85 8.14
C GLY A 39 -20.95 -1.89 7.33
N ILE A 40 -19.69 -1.65 7.06
CA ILE A 40 -18.79 -2.54 6.32
C ILE A 40 -18.03 -3.42 7.31
N GLU A 41 -18.07 -4.73 7.11
CA GLU A 41 -17.28 -5.70 7.88
C GLU A 41 -15.78 -5.51 7.58
N THR A 42 -14.99 -5.43 8.65
CA THR A 42 -13.56 -5.10 8.57
C THR A 42 -12.68 -6.28 8.94
N ILE A 43 -11.70 -6.55 8.08
CA ILE A 43 -10.65 -7.54 8.32
C ILE A 43 -9.32 -6.80 8.34
N LEU A 44 -8.50 -7.06 9.35
CA LEU A 44 -7.16 -6.51 9.49
C LEU A 44 -6.11 -7.60 9.47
N ILE A 45 -5.06 -7.43 8.67
CA ILE A 45 -3.82 -8.20 8.80
C ILE A 45 -2.75 -7.27 9.36
N ASN A 46 -2.24 -7.59 10.55
CA ASN A 46 -1.15 -6.86 11.18
C ASN A 46 -0.39 -7.78 12.14
N PRO A 47 0.91 -8.04 11.93
CA PRO A 47 1.71 -8.88 12.82
C PRO A 47 2.00 -8.25 14.18
N ASN A 48 1.80 -6.95 14.34
CA ASN A 48 2.07 -6.24 15.59
C ASN A 48 0.91 -6.38 16.56
N ILE A 49 1.15 -7.04 17.69
CA ILE A 49 0.16 -7.23 18.78
C ILE A 49 0.04 -6.02 19.71
N ALA A 50 0.93 -5.05 19.60
CA ALA A 50 1.04 -3.90 20.51
C ALA A 50 0.68 -2.57 19.82
N THR A 51 -0.28 -2.59 18.93
CA THR A 51 -0.78 -1.40 18.21
C THR A 51 -2.25 -1.15 18.49
N VAL A 52 -2.67 0.11 18.37
CA VAL A 52 -4.09 0.48 18.46
C VAL A 52 -4.92 -0.23 17.39
N GLN A 53 -4.38 -0.46 16.19
CA GLN A 53 -5.07 -1.17 15.12
C GLN A 53 -5.53 -2.57 15.51
N THR A 54 -4.74 -3.28 16.32
CA THR A 54 -5.03 -4.65 16.77
C THR A 54 -5.73 -4.74 18.11
N SER A 55 -6.17 -3.60 18.67
CA SER A 55 -6.95 -3.56 19.89
C SER A 55 -8.35 -4.13 19.66
N GLU A 56 -8.91 -4.74 20.71
CA GLU A 56 -10.24 -5.33 20.67
C GLU A 56 -11.31 -4.31 20.24
N GLY A 57 -12.15 -4.72 19.29
CA GLY A 57 -13.24 -3.90 18.78
C GLY A 57 -12.86 -2.90 17.68
N VAL A 58 -11.58 -2.74 17.34
CA VAL A 58 -11.14 -1.85 16.25
C VAL A 58 -11.50 -2.46 14.89
N ALA A 59 -11.12 -3.71 14.62
CA ALA A 59 -11.58 -4.47 13.47
C ALA A 59 -12.50 -5.62 13.90
N ASP A 60 -13.34 -6.12 12.98
CA ASP A 60 -14.23 -7.25 13.26
C ASP A 60 -13.46 -8.57 13.28
N GLN A 61 -12.46 -8.70 12.39
CA GLN A 61 -11.53 -9.84 12.37
C GLN A 61 -10.10 -9.34 12.30
N ILE A 62 -9.23 -9.90 13.15
CA ILE A 62 -7.80 -9.55 13.20
C ILE A 62 -6.96 -10.80 12.96
N TYR A 63 -6.04 -10.71 11.99
CA TYR A 63 -5.06 -11.72 11.68
C TYR A 63 -3.66 -11.24 12.05
N PHE A 64 -3.06 -11.84 13.05
CA PHE A 64 -1.67 -11.59 13.48
C PHE A 64 -0.69 -12.35 12.57
N LEU A 65 -0.68 -11.98 11.28
CA LEU A 65 0.12 -12.61 10.25
C LEU A 65 1.03 -11.60 9.57
N PRO A 66 2.18 -12.04 9.04
CA PRO A 66 3.02 -11.18 8.20
C PRO A 66 2.25 -10.65 6.98
N VAL A 67 2.49 -9.38 6.64
CA VAL A 67 1.91 -8.75 5.44
C VAL A 67 2.74 -9.18 4.22
N THR A 68 2.50 -10.40 3.76
CA THR A 68 3.13 -10.98 2.57
C THR A 68 2.06 -11.54 1.62
N PRO A 69 2.33 -11.62 0.29
CA PRO A 69 1.36 -12.12 -0.68
C PRO A 69 0.78 -13.48 -0.29
N TYR A 70 1.61 -14.39 0.18
CA TYR A 70 1.18 -15.73 0.59
C TYR A 70 0.12 -15.71 1.71
N PHE A 71 0.38 -15.00 2.81
CA PHE A 71 -0.58 -14.96 3.93
C PHE A 71 -1.81 -14.14 3.59
N VAL A 72 -1.64 -13.04 2.86
CA VAL A 72 -2.77 -12.20 2.42
C VAL A 72 -3.69 -12.99 1.49
N GLU A 73 -3.15 -13.76 0.53
CA GLU A 73 -3.96 -14.64 -0.32
C GLU A 73 -4.75 -15.67 0.52
N LYS A 74 -4.13 -16.27 1.55
CA LYS A 74 -4.85 -17.22 2.44
C LYS A 74 -6.01 -16.56 3.19
N VAL A 75 -5.82 -15.34 3.65
CA VAL A 75 -6.91 -14.58 4.29
C VAL A 75 -8.00 -14.23 3.27
N ILE A 76 -7.63 -13.79 2.06
CA ILE A 76 -8.60 -13.54 0.98
C ILE A 76 -9.40 -14.81 0.64
N GLN A 77 -8.75 -15.96 0.56
CA GLN A 77 -9.43 -17.24 0.32
C GLN A 77 -10.48 -17.57 1.39
N LYS A 78 -10.14 -17.33 2.65
CA LYS A 78 -11.00 -17.63 3.80
C LYS A 78 -12.13 -16.64 3.95
N GLU A 79 -11.82 -15.36 3.93
CA GLU A 79 -12.74 -14.29 4.30
C GLU A 79 -13.56 -13.75 3.13
N ARG A 80 -13.06 -13.91 1.89
CA ARG A 80 -13.73 -13.44 0.67
C ARG A 80 -14.10 -11.95 0.71
N PRO A 81 -13.16 -11.05 1.04
CA PRO A 81 -13.46 -9.62 1.02
C PRO A 81 -13.74 -9.15 -0.42
N GLU A 82 -14.62 -8.17 -0.57
CA GLU A 82 -14.92 -7.54 -1.86
C GLU A 82 -13.93 -6.41 -2.17
N GLY A 83 -13.29 -5.86 -1.14
CA GLY A 83 -12.31 -4.79 -1.28
C GLY A 83 -11.07 -4.98 -0.41
N ILE A 84 -9.96 -4.37 -0.85
CA ILE A 84 -8.69 -4.32 -0.12
C ILE A 84 -8.17 -2.88 -0.07
N MET A 85 -7.66 -2.47 1.08
CA MET A 85 -7.02 -1.17 1.29
C MET A 85 -5.53 -1.35 1.57
N LEU A 86 -4.68 -0.67 0.78
CA LEU A 86 -3.23 -0.85 0.77
C LEU A 86 -2.46 0.30 1.45
N ALA A 87 -3.09 1.47 1.61
CA ALA A 87 -2.40 2.71 1.98
C ALA A 87 -2.20 2.91 3.50
N PHE A 88 -2.52 1.90 4.34
CA PHE A 88 -2.52 2.03 5.80
C PHE A 88 -1.44 1.19 6.51
N GLY A 89 -0.52 0.64 5.74
CA GLY A 89 0.54 -0.24 6.25
C GLY A 89 1.94 0.11 5.75
N GLY A 90 2.13 1.33 5.24
CA GLY A 90 3.40 1.79 4.70
C GLY A 90 3.87 0.99 3.49
N GLN A 91 5.16 1.07 3.21
CA GLN A 91 5.77 0.44 2.03
C GLN A 91 5.55 -1.08 1.97
N THR A 92 5.54 -1.75 3.12
CA THR A 92 5.30 -3.20 3.18
C THR A 92 3.93 -3.57 2.61
N ALA A 93 2.88 -2.83 2.98
CA ALA A 93 1.53 -3.06 2.47
C ALA A 93 1.39 -2.70 0.99
N LEU A 94 2.00 -1.59 0.56
CA LEU A 94 2.01 -1.18 -0.85
C LEU A 94 2.70 -2.23 -1.72
N ASN A 95 3.90 -2.67 -1.35
CA ASN A 95 4.64 -3.71 -2.07
C ASN A 95 3.87 -5.03 -2.13
N CYS A 96 3.25 -5.43 -1.02
CA CYS A 96 2.39 -6.61 -0.98
C CYS A 96 1.20 -6.49 -1.94
N GLY A 97 0.53 -5.34 -1.95
CA GLY A 97 -0.57 -5.07 -2.86
C GLY A 97 -0.17 -5.12 -4.33
N VAL A 98 0.98 -4.53 -4.68
CA VAL A 98 1.54 -4.59 -6.05
C VAL A 98 1.87 -6.03 -6.45
N ALA A 99 2.45 -6.84 -5.53
CA ALA A 99 2.73 -8.24 -5.79
C ALA A 99 1.45 -9.06 -6.03
N LEU A 100 0.44 -8.92 -5.17
CA LEU A 100 -0.86 -9.56 -5.33
C LEU A 100 -1.54 -9.22 -6.66
N TYR A 101 -1.41 -7.96 -7.09
CA TYR A 101 -1.92 -7.51 -8.39
C TYR A 101 -1.18 -8.18 -9.55
N LYS A 102 0.16 -8.15 -9.54
CA LYS A 102 1.00 -8.74 -10.60
C LYS A 102 0.83 -10.26 -10.71
N GLU A 103 0.61 -10.94 -9.58
CA GLU A 103 0.35 -12.38 -9.51
C GLU A 103 -1.10 -12.76 -9.90
N GLY A 104 -1.96 -11.75 -10.18
CA GLY A 104 -3.36 -11.97 -10.55
C GLY A 104 -4.26 -12.44 -9.42
N VAL A 105 -3.79 -12.37 -8.16
CA VAL A 105 -4.55 -12.82 -6.98
C VAL A 105 -5.82 -11.99 -6.79
N LEU A 106 -5.71 -10.68 -6.93
CA LEU A 106 -6.86 -9.78 -6.75
C LEU A 106 -7.95 -10.05 -7.78
N GLU A 107 -7.58 -10.27 -9.03
CA GLU A 107 -8.52 -10.62 -10.11
C GLU A 107 -9.14 -12.01 -9.88
N LYS A 108 -8.32 -13.00 -9.54
CA LYS A 108 -8.76 -14.39 -9.26
C LYS A 108 -9.87 -14.47 -8.22
N TYR A 109 -9.81 -13.62 -7.19
CA TYR A 109 -10.79 -13.60 -6.10
C TYR A 109 -11.81 -12.46 -6.21
N ASN A 110 -11.75 -11.67 -7.30
CA ASN A 110 -12.61 -10.52 -7.53
C ASN A 110 -12.55 -9.48 -6.39
N VAL A 111 -11.33 -9.21 -5.90
CA VAL A 111 -11.07 -8.23 -4.84
C VAL A 111 -10.70 -6.88 -5.45
N LYS A 112 -11.43 -5.84 -5.14
CA LYS A 112 -11.18 -4.48 -5.65
C LYS A 112 -10.22 -3.72 -4.74
N VAL A 113 -9.24 -3.05 -5.34
CA VAL A 113 -8.40 -2.11 -4.58
C VAL A 113 -9.18 -0.83 -4.35
N LEU A 114 -9.32 -0.46 -3.09
CA LEU A 114 -10.02 0.75 -2.65
C LEU A 114 -9.02 1.85 -2.30
N GLY A 115 -9.35 3.07 -2.69
CA GLY A 115 -8.46 4.22 -2.53
C GLY A 115 -7.48 4.35 -3.70
N THR A 116 -6.17 4.36 -3.44
CA THR A 116 -5.16 4.56 -4.48
C THR A 116 -5.06 3.34 -5.41
N PRO A 117 -5.27 3.51 -6.73
CA PRO A 117 -5.13 2.41 -7.69
C PRO A 117 -3.70 1.85 -7.72
N VAL A 118 -3.55 0.54 -7.95
CA VAL A 118 -2.23 -0.11 -7.98
C VAL A 118 -1.31 0.51 -9.05
N GLN A 119 -1.86 0.91 -10.19
CA GLN A 119 -1.08 1.59 -11.23
C GLN A 119 -0.48 2.91 -10.72
N ALA A 120 -1.25 3.71 -9.98
CA ALA A 120 -0.75 4.96 -9.39
C ALA A 120 0.35 4.68 -8.34
N ILE A 121 0.23 3.59 -7.57
CA ILE A 121 1.29 3.17 -6.65
C ILE A 121 2.57 2.85 -7.44
N MET A 122 2.48 2.04 -8.49
CA MET A 122 3.64 1.70 -9.32
C MET A 122 4.27 2.93 -9.99
N ASP A 123 3.46 3.85 -10.51
CA ASP A 123 3.93 5.06 -11.18
C ASP A 123 4.62 6.03 -10.22
N THR A 124 4.24 6.03 -8.94
CA THR A 124 4.83 6.93 -7.92
C THR A 124 6.03 6.33 -7.19
N GLU A 125 6.12 5.02 -7.10
CA GLU A 125 7.24 4.31 -6.48
C GLU A 125 8.47 4.26 -7.38
N ASP A 126 8.30 4.22 -8.69
CA ASP A 126 9.37 4.27 -9.67
C ASP A 126 9.71 5.73 -9.99
N ARG A 127 10.96 6.13 -9.72
CA ARG A 127 11.40 7.53 -9.90
C ARG A 127 11.37 7.99 -11.35
N GLU A 128 11.67 7.10 -12.30
CA GLU A 128 11.65 7.44 -13.73
C GLU A 128 10.22 7.58 -14.22
N LEU A 129 9.35 6.63 -13.88
CA LEU A 129 7.93 6.70 -14.22
C LEU A 129 7.27 7.93 -13.59
N PHE A 130 7.60 8.26 -12.34
CA PHE A 130 7.07 9.46 -11.67
C PHE A 130 7.46 10.74 -12.43
N VAL A 131 8.73 10.89 -12.81
CA VAL A 131 9.20 12.04 -13.61
C VAL A 131 8.51 12.08 -14.98
N GLN A 132 8.34 10.94 -15.65
CA GLN A 132 7.61 10.86 -16.92
C GLN A 132 6.17 11.35 -16.77
N LYS A 133 5.45 10.86 -15.73
CA LYS A 133 4.08 11.29 -15.44
C LYS A 133 3.95 12.78 -15.15
N LEU A 134 4.89 13.35 -14.41
CA LEU A 134 4.93 14.80 -14.18
C LEU A 134 5.19 15.59 -15.45
N ASN A 135 6.06 15.11 -16.34
CA ASN A 135 6.34 15.72 -17.64
C ASN A 135 5.09 15.69 -18.56
N GLU A 136 4.32 14.60 -18.56
CA GLU A 136 3.05 14.48 -19.33
C GLU A 136 2.06 15.61 -18.99
N ILE A 137 2.07 16.10 -17.77
CA ILE A 137 1.20 17.19 -17.29
C ILE A 137 1.93 18.55 -17.21
N ASN A 138 3.12 18.67 -17.82
CA ASN A 138 3.94 19.87 -17.85
C ASN A 138 4.35 20.41 -16.45
N VAL A 139 4.49 19.55 -15.46
CA VAL A 139 5.04 19.92 -14.16
C VAL A 139 6.57 19.82 -14.22
N LYS A 140 7.23 20.93 -13.90
CA LYS A 140 8.70 20.98 -13.90
C LYS A 140 9.27 20.14 -12.76
N THR A 141 10.16 19.23 -13.10
CA THR A 141 10.93 18.43 -12.15
C THR A 141 12.38 18.89 -12.08
N ILE A 142 13.06 18.58 -10.99
CA ILE A 142 14.51 18.73 -10.90
C ILE A 142 15.14 17.80 -11.94
N LYS A 143 16.10 18.31 -12.73
CA LYS A 143 16.86 17.44 -13.64
C LYS A 143 17.54 16.34 -12.84
N SER A 144 17.10 15.13 -13.07
CA SER A 144 17.63 13.92 -12.45
C SER A 144 17.93 12.89 -13.52
N GLU A 145 18.94 12.09 -13.30
CA GLU A 145 19.32 10.98 -14.15
C GLU A 145 19.49 9.75 -13.28
N ALA A 146 18.81 8.67 -13.65
CA ALA A 146 18.97 7.40 -12.98
C ALA A 146 20.25 6.74 -13.49
N VAL A 147 21.12 6.33 -12.57
CA VAL A 147 22.38 5.67 -12.89
C VAL A 147 22.48 4.38 -12.10
N GLU A 148 22.83 3.28 -12.77
CA GLU A 148 22.92 1.95 -12.16
C GLU A 148 24.37 1.54 -11.85
N ASN A 149 25.35 2.29 -12.29
CA ASN A 149 26.77 1.98 -12.08
C ASN A 149 27.61 3.24 -11.83
N ALA A 150 28.83 3.04 -11.31
CA ALA A 150 29.73 4.12 -10.93
C ALA A 150 30.26 4.94 -12.13
N GLU A 151 30.32 4.35 -13.33
CA GLU A 151 30.80 5.04 -14.53
C GLU A 151 29.76 6.02 -15.05
N ASP A 152 28.50 5.61 -15.11
CA ASP A 152 27.39 6.49 -15.50
C ASP A 152 27.18 7.59 -14.44
N ALA A 153 27.34 7.29 -13.15
CA ALA A 153 27.30 8.31 -12.10
C ALA A 153 28.35 9.40 -12.29
N ARG A 154 29.58 9.03 -12.65
CA ARG A 154 30.65 10.01 -12.95
C ARG A 154 30.34 10.88 -14.17
N ARG A 155 29.76 10.29 -15.24
CA ARG A 155 29.32 11.07 -16.41
C ARG A 155 28.23 12.06 -16.06
N ALA A 156 27.23 11.63 -15.31
CA ALA A 156 26.12 12.48 -14.89
C ALA A 156 26.59 13.63 -13.97
N GLU A 157 27.57 13.39 -13.10
CA GLU A 157 28.16 14.39 -12.21
C GLU A 157 28.96 15.45 -13.00
N ILE A 158 29.79 15.04 -13.95
CA ILE A 158 30.60 15.96 -14.78
C ILE A 158 29.69 16.90 -15.57
N GLY A 159 28.54 16.44 -16.05
CA GLY A 159 27.58 17.28 -16.78
C GLY A 159 26.91 18.34 -15.93
N ARG A 160 26.90 18.20 -14.58
CA ARG A 160 26.27 19.15 -13.64
C ARG A 160 27.20 20.19 -13.04
N ALA A 161 28.51 19.94 -13.09
CA ALA A 161 29.52 20.85 -12.52
C ALA A 161 29.75 22.15 -13.33
N HIS A 162 29.06 22.34 -14.45
CA HIS A 162 29.23 23.46 -15.38
C HIS A 162 27.94 24.26 -15.64
N VAL A 163 26.98 24.24 -14.71
CA VAL A 163 25.76 25.07 -14.80
C VAL A 163 25.71 26.06 -13.64
#